data_c3e50fbcb44fbcdab37e0d3643f7a12d
#
_entry.id   c3e50fbcb44fbcdab37e0d3643f7a12d
#
_cell.length_a   1.000
_cell.length_b   1.000
_cell.length_c   1.000
_cell.angle_alpha   90.00
_cell.angle_beta   90.00
_cell.angle_gamma   90.00
#
_symmetry.space_group_name_H-M   'P 1'
#
loop_
_entity.id
_entity.type
_entity.pdbx_description
1 polymer ?
#
loop_
_entity_poly.entity_id
_entity_poly.type
_entity_poly.pdbx_seq_one_letter_code
_entity_poly.pdbx_strand_id
1 'polypeptide(L)'
;MSETRDITLEVGDKEFTFTLSPQDVTKYFNALTQNNKVAPANNLLVNTVKQEERASLKALLGNPVMVMTLAGTLVEEYGPDVEVIVKKPSTTLSA
;
A
#
# COMPACT_ATOMS: atom_id res chain seq x y z
N MET A 1 7.30 15.18 13.64
CA MET A 1 7.32 15.35 12.22
C MET A 1 6.67 14.16 11.56
N SER A 2 5.66 14.42 10.85
CA SER A 2 4.84 13.37 10.28
C SER A 2 5.34 12.98 8.89
N GLU A 3 5.39 11.69 8.64
CA GLU A 3 5.65 11.18 7.30
C GLU A 3 4.38 10.68 6.67
N THR A 4 3.27 11.17 7.17
CA THR A 4 1.96 10.84 6.64
C THR A 4 1.81 11.46 5.26
N ARG A 5 1.27 10.68 4.34
CA ARG A 5 1.08 11.14 2.97
C ARG A 5 -0.34 10.85 2.53
N ASP A 6 -0.90 11.79 1.81
CA ASP A 6 -2.20 11.61 1.17
C ASP A 6 -1.96 11.12 -0.25
N ILE A 7 -2.59 10.01 -0.59
CA ILE A 7 -2.45 9.41 -1.90
C ILE A 7 -3.84 9.20 -2.47
N THR A 8 -4.07 9.75 -3.65
CA THR A 8 -5.36 9.60 -4.32
C THR A 8 -5.21 8.60 -5.45
N LEU A 9 -6.04 7.57 -5.44
CA LEU A 9 -6.07 6.56 -6.48
C LEU A 9 -7.34 6.73 -7.30
N GLU A 10 -7.18 6.61 -8.59
CA GLU A 10 -8.30 6.67 -9.52
C GLU A 10 -8.69 5.26 -9.90
N VAL A 11 -9.95 4.91 -9.66
CA VAL A 11 -10.46 3.58 -9.96
C VAL A 11 -11.69 3.75 -10.83
N GLY A 12 -11.51 3.54 -12.13
CA GLY A 12 -12.58 3.80 -13.08
C GLY A 12 -12.92 5.28 -13.09
N ASP A 13 -14.16 5.60 -12.78
CA ASP A 13 -14.61 6.98 -12.73
C ASP A 13 -14.67 7.52 -11.30
N LYS A 14 -14.08 6.82 -10.35
CA LYS A 14 -14.10 7.22 -8.95
C LYS A 14 -12.69 7.47 -8.47
N GLU A 15 -12.59 8.29 -7.44
CA GLU A 15 -11.32 8.59 -6.79
C GLU A 15 -11.43 8.32 -5.31
N PHE A 16 -10.37 7.78 -4.75
CA PHE A 16 -10.30 7.52 -3.32
C PHE A 16 -8.99 8.07 -2.79
N THR A 17 -9.08 8.83 -1.71
CA THR A 17 -7.90 9.41 -1.09
C THR A 17 -7.60 8.66 0.20
N PHE A 18 -6.36 8.24 0.33
CA PHE A 18 -5.88 7.49 1.48
C PHE A 18 -4.81 8.29 2.18
N THR A 19 -4.86 8.29 3.50
CA THR A 19 -3.85 8.97 4.30
C THR A 19 -3.03 7.89 5.01
N LEU A 20 -1.80 7.71 4.58
CA LEU A 20 -0.94 6.66 5.10
C LEU A 20 0.16 7.22 5.97
N SER A 21 0.39 6.55 7.08
CA SER A 21 1.51 6.84 7.98
C SER A 21 2.46 5.65 7.96
N PRO A 22 3.70 5.85 8.47
CA PRO A 22 4.60 4.71 8.57
C PRO A 22 4.04 3.58 9.42
N GLN A 23 3.28 3.93 10.46
CA GLN A 23 2.67 2.91 11.31
C GLN A 23 1.66 2.08 10.54
N ASP A 24 0.88 2.72 9.67
CA ASP A 24 -0.11 1.99 8.88
C ASP A 24 0.57 0.96 7.99
N VAL A 25 1.63 1.35 7.32
CA VAL A 25 2.34 0.46 6.41
C VAL A 25 3.03 -0.66 7.17
N THR A 26 3.65 -0.32 8.30
CA THR A 26 4.30 -1.32 9.13
C THR A 26 3.30 -2.36 9.63
N LYS A 27 2.16 -1.88 10.10
CA LYS A 27 1.13 -2.79 10.59
C LYS A 27 0.65 -3.72 9.48
N TYR A 28 0.52 -3.19 8.29
CA TYR A 28 0.11 -3.98 7.15
C TYR A 28 1.14 -5.09 6.86
N PHE A 29 2.41 -4.70 6.76
CA PHE A 29 3.46 -5.68 6.47
C PHE A 29 3.55 -6.74 7.55
N ASN A 30 3.42 -6.34 8.82
CA ASN A 30 3.54 -7.28 9.93
C ASN A 30 2.36 -8.25 9.98
N ALA A 31 1.24 -7.85 9.43
CA ALA A 31 0.05 -8.71 9.44
C ALA A 31 0.03 -9.70 8.28
N LEU A 32 0.83 -9.45 7.25
CA LEU A 32 0.88 -10.33 6.10
C LEU A 32 1.49 -11.67 6.48
N THR A 33 0.83 -12.74 6.07
CA THR A 33 1.38 -14.08 6.21
C THR A 33 1.23 -14.79 4.87
N GLN A 34 1.82 -15.96 4.78
CA GLN A 34 1.76 -16.72 3.54
C GLN A 34 0.32 -17.08 3.18
N ASN A 35 -0.52 -17.30 4.19
CA ASN A 35 -1.89 -17.71 3.97
C ASN A 35 -2.91 -16.62 4.20
N ASN A 36 -2.48 -15.40 4.53
CA ASN A 36 -3.41 -14.34 4.88
C ASN A 36 -2.88 -13.02 4.36
N LYS A 37 -3.25 -12.67 3.13
CA LYS A 37 -2.79 -11.44 2.53
C LYS A 37 -3.94 -10.48 2.22
N VAL A 38 -5.12 -11.03 1.96
CA VAL A 38 -6.24 -10.19 1.57
C VAL A 38 -6.80 -9.42 2.76
N ALA A 39 -6.92 -10.07 3.91
CA ALA A 39 -7.48 -9.40 5.08
C ALA A 39 -6.62 -8.22 5.53
N PRO A 40 -5.29 -8.36 5.66
CA PRO A 40 -4.47 -7.19 6.00
C PRO A 40 -4.57 -6.08 4.97
N ALA A 41 -4.60 -6.43 3.69
CA ALA A 41 -4.73 -5.43 2.64
C ALA A 41 -6.06 -4.72 2.74
N ASN A 42 -7.13 -5.46 2.95
CA ASN A 42 -8.44 -4.87 3.12
C ASN A 42 -8.47 -3.91 4.30
N ASN A 43 -7.88 -4.32 5.41
CA ASN A 43 -7.84 -3.47 6.60
C ASN A 43 -7.05 -2.20 6.35
N LEU A 44 -5.94 -2.29 5.65
CA LEU A 44 -5.16 -1.11 5.31
C LEU A 44 -6.01 -0.11 4.53
N LEU A 45 -6.72 -0.59 3.53
CA LEU A 45 -7.51 0.28 2.68
C LEU A 45 -8.65 0.93 3.46
N VAL A 46 -9.38 0.14 4.21
CA VAL A 46 -10.54 0.64 4.94
C VAL A 46 -10.14 1.63 6.03
N ASN A 47 -8.99 1.38 6.67
CA ASN A 47 -8.58 2.21 7.79
C ASN A 47 -7.91 3.51 7.37
N THR A 48 -7.49 3.63 6.12
CA THR A 48 -6.76 4.82 5.69
C THR A 48 -7.51 5.68 4.69
N VAL A 49 -8.59 5.18 4.11
CA VAL A 49 -9.37 5.94 3.15
C VAL A 49 -10.17 7.04 3.87
N LYS A 50 -10.43 8.13 3.16
CA LYS A 50 -11.28 9.17 3.69
C LYS A 50 -12.60 8.60 4.15
N GLN A 51 -13.08 9.10 5.28
CA GLN A 51 -14.28 8.54 5.88
C GLN A 51 -15.48 8.63 4.96
N GLU A 52 -15.62 9.74 4.25
CA GLU A 52 -16.79 9.91 3.37
C GLU A 52 -16.71 9.03 2.14
N GLU A 53 -15.56 8.45 1.84
CA GLU A 53 -15.41 7.56 0.69
C GLU A 53 -15.40 6.09 1.08
N ARG A 54 -15.48 5.81 2.36
CA ARG A 54 -15.31 4.42 2.83
C ARG A 54 -16.41 3.50 2.31
N ALA A 55 -17.64 3.96 2.30
CA ALA A 55 -18.75 3.11 1.85
C ALA A 55 -18.59 2.75 0.38
N SER A 56 -18.22 3.72 -0.44
CA SER A 56 -18.00 3.47 -1.86
C SER A 56 -16.84 2.51 -2.08
N LEU A 57 -15.78 2.69 -1.28
CA LEU A 57 -14.64 1.79 -1.41
C LEU A 57 -15.01 0.37 -1.04
N LYS A 58 -15.75 0.19 0.04
CA LYS A 58 -16.12 -1.15 0.49
C LYS A 58 -16.90 -1.90 -0.58
N ALA A 59 -17.66 -1.19 -1.40
CA ALA A 59 -18.38 -1.84 -2.49
C ALA A 59 -17.43 -2.48 -3.50
N LEU A 60 -16.22 -1.97 -3.61
CA LEU A 60 -15.22 -2.53 -4.53
C LEU A 60 -14.41 -3.65 -3.89
N LEU A 61 -14.38 -3.72 -2.59
CA LEU A 61 -13.47 -4.63 -1.88
C LEU A 61 -14.01 -6.05 -1.79
N GLY A 62 -15.14 -6.32 -2.41
CA GLY A 62 -15.61 -7.69 -2.52
C GLY A 62 -14.76 -8.54 -3.46
N ASN A 63 -13.98 -7.88 -4.30
CA ASN A 63 -13.08 -8.57 -5.24
C ASN A 63 -11.68 -8.60 -4.66
N PRO A 64 -11.16 -9.77 -4.30
CA PRO A 64 -9.84 -9.83 -3.67
C PRO A 64 -8.71 -9.35 -4.58
N VAL A 65 -8.86 -9.49 -5.89
CA VAL A 65 -7.83 -8.97 -6.81
C VAL A 65 -7.80 -7.46 -6.71
N MET A 66 -8.96 -6.82 -6.63
CA MET A 66 -9.03 -5.38 -6.47
C MET A 66 -8.39 -4.96 -5.16
N VAL A 67 -8.65 -5.70 -4.08
CA VAL A 67 -8.06 -5.40 -2.78
C VAL A 67 -6.54 -5.40 -2.87
N MET A 68 -5.97 -6.44 -3.46
CA MET A 68 -4.52 -6.56 -3.53
C MET A 68 -3.93 -5.52 -4.48
N THR A 69 -4.63 -5.22 -5.56
CA THR A 69 -4.14 -4.22 -6.52
C THR A 69 -4.08 -2.84 -5.88
N LEU A 70 -5.14 -2.47 -5.18
CA LEU A 70 -5.18 -1.15 -4.53
C LEU A 70 -4.13 -1.04 -3.44
N ALA A 71 -4.02 -2.06 -2.60
CA ALA A 71 -3.04 -2.03 -1.52
C ALA A 71 -1.62 -1.97 -2.07
N GLY A 72 -1.33 -2.75 -3.10
CA GLY A 72 -0.01 -2.73 -3.70
C GLY A 72 0.33 -1.38 -4.30
N THR A 73 -0.63 -0.78 -4.99
CA THR A 73 -0.41 0.53 -5.58
C THR A 73 -0.17 1.59 -4.51
N LEU A 74 -0.94 1.51 -3.41
CA LEU A 74 -0.76 2.47 -2.31
C LEU A 74 0.63 2.37 -1.71
N VAL A 75 1.07 1.15 -1.42
CA VAL A 75 2.36 0.96 -0.79
C VAL A 75 3.47 1.43 -1.72
N GLU A 76 3.32 1.15 -3.01
CA GLU A 76 4.30 1.58 -3.98
C GLU A 76 4.39 3.11 -4.05
N GLU A 77 3.24 3.78 -4.02
CA GLU A 77 3.22 5.23 -4.04
C GLU A 77 3.73 5.83 -2.74
N TYR A 78 3.53 5.13 -1.64
CA TYR A 78 4.01 5.62 -0.35
C TYR A 78 5.52 5.56 -0.26
N GLY A 79 6.16 4.68 -1.01
CA GLY A 79 7.59 4.53 -0.97
C GLY A 79 8.29 5.80 -1.39
N PRO A 80 9.52 5.99 -0.93
CA PRO A 80 10.28 7.17 -1.32
C PRO A 80 10.66 7.12 -2.79
N ASP A 81 10.79 8.29 -3.37
CA ASP A 81 11.20 8.41 -4.78
C ASP A 81 12.73 8.34 -4.84
N VAL A 82 13.25 7.20 -4.40
CA VAL A 82 14.68 6.98 -4.28
C VAL A 82 15.01 5.61 -4.84
N GLU A 83 16.00 5.57 -5.71
CA GLU A 83 16.45 4.29 -6.24
C GLU A 83 17.37 3.60 -5.24
N VAL A 84 17.06 2.36 -4.92
CA VAL A 84 17.88 1.58 -4.00
C VAL A 84 18.67 0.57 -4.81
N ILE A 85 19.98 0.69 -4.77
CA ILE A 85 20.87 -0.15 -5.57
C ILE A 85 21.74 -0.96 -4.62
N VAL A 86 21.86 -2.25 -4.90
CA VAL A 86 22.74 -3.10 -4.13
C VAL A 86 24.17 -2.81 -4.55
N LYS A 87 24.98 -2.38 -3.59
CA LYS A 87 26.38 -2.11 -3.87
C LYS A 87 27.15 -3.40 -3.68
N LYS A 88 27.70 -3.89 -4.77
CA LYS A 88 28.46 -5.15 -4.74
C LYS A 88 29.93 -4.89 -4.54
N PRO A 89 30.60 -5.72 -3.74
CA PRO A 89 32.06 -5.58 -3.59
C PRO A 89 32.71 -5.81 -4.94
N SER A 90 33.73 -5.03 -5.22
CA SER A 90 34.45 -5.17 -6.49
C SER A 90 35.09 -6.54 -6.63
N THR A 91 35.41 -7.14 -5.49
CA THR A 91 36.05 -8.45 -5.54
C THR A 91 35.16 -9.54 -6.11
N THR A 92 33.86 -9.32 -6.07
CA THR A 92 32.97 -10.34 -6.62
C THR A 92 33.11 -10.45 -8.11
N LEU A 93 33.71 -9.47 -8.74
CA LEU A 93 33.83 -9.46 -10.18
C LEU A 93 35.01 -10.24 -10.67
N SER A 94 35.86 -10.61 -9.76
CA SER A 94 37.09 -11.31 -10.15
C SER A 94 36.83 -12.72 -10.55
N ALA A 95 35.65 -13.18 -10.43
CA ALA A 95 35.34 -14.55 -10.82
C ALA A 95 35.70 -14.83 -12.25
#